data_1f90b181fac4dc7493dda39987379c0a
#
_entry.id   1f90b181fac4dc7493dda39987379c0a
#
_cell.length_a   1.000
_cell.length_b   1.000
_cell.length_c   1.000
_cell.angle_alpha   90.00
_cell.angle_beta   90.00
_cell.angle_gamma   90.00
#
_symmetry.space_group_name_H-M   'P 1'
#
loop_
_entity.id
_entity.type
_entity.pdbx_description
1 polymer ?
#
loop_
_entity_poly.entity_id
_entity_poly.type
_entity_poly.pdbx_seq_one_letter_code
_entity_poly.pdbx_strand_id
1 'polypeptide(L)'
;MNTRTFLSNFPTFVKRWKTYRKKLGGTPLGWTVMSDYCLDAPNKNNCITFTISPILGQVEPVAKILDKKLPAEIKKMKQVPQQTIDFIKKQKEFFSLVFLFPDKDELFNLQYFKTDMLALSESPMIPEESRKRLKVFARSLERKGIHKKVLQNLSLVSSLYGRIVEFLTIKHYTEAIHWFPDRDSIMREGKGIIMELANVHCTNAIAGRARYPEVHIGGENLATGEFVFDPFTRYPDIITGVFSSLPIFNNCELKEKHQQLLKGAILNNPRIAWFIMYPDKIRCFDMVALKLLYEKYLAKL
;
A
#
# COMPACT_ATOMS: atom_id res chain seq x y z
N MET A 1 -19.03 6.69 -20.75
CA MET A 1 -17.66 6.61 -20.18
C MET A 1 -17.44 5.24 -19.58
N ASN A 2 -16.38 4.57 -19.97
CA ASN A 2 -16.07 3.22 -19.46
C ASN A 2 -15.53 3.34 -18.04
N THR A 3 -16.37 3.05 -17.04
CA THR A 3 -16.07 3.24 -15.59
C THR A 3 -15.20 2.10 -15.01
N ARG A 4 -14.34 1.49 -15.82
CA ARG A 4 -13.45 0.42 -15.36
C ARG A 4 -12.15 1.02 -14.82
N THR A 5 -11.90 0.84 -13.53
CA THR A 5 -10.61 1.17 -12.92
C THR A 5 -9.61 0.04 -13.13
N PHE A 6 -8.33 0.35 -12.94
CA PHE A 6 -7.25 -0.63 -12.93
C PHE A 6 -7.60 -1.89 -12.10
N LEU A 7 -7.98 -1.73 -10.84
CA LEU A 7 -8.32 -2.85 -9.95
C LEU A 7 -9.60 -3.59 -10.36
N SER A 8 -10.55 -2.93 -11.03
CA SER A 8 -11.79 -3.59 -11.47
C SER A 8 -11.61 -4.58 -12.63
N ASN A 9 -10.44 -4.59 -13.26
CA ASN A 9 -10.09 -5.56 -14.30
C ASN A 9 -9.75 -6.96 -13.75
N PHE A 10 -9.67 -7.13 -12.42
CA PHE A 10 -9.34 -8.41 -11.80
C PHE A 10 -10.57 -9.06 -11.15
N PRO A 11 -11.25 -10.01 -11.81
CA PRO A 11 -12.49 -10.61 -11.32
C PRO A 11 -12.37 -11.25 -9.93
N THR A 12 -11.25 -11.93 -9.66
CA THR A 12 -10.97 -12.56 -8.36
C THR A 12 -10.93 -11.53 -7.22
N PHE A 13 -10.24 -10.42 -7.44
CA PHE A 13 -10.20 -9.31 -6.50
C PHE A 13 -11.60 -8.69 -6.31
N VAL A 14 -12.30 -8.38 -7.41
CA VAL A 14 -13.65 -7.77 -7.35
C VAL A 14 -14.63 -8.63 -6.59
N LYS A 15 -14.61 -9.97 -6.77
CA LYS A 15 -15.45 -10.90 -6.01
C LYS A 15 -15.17 -10.84 -4.51
N ARG A 16 -13.90 -10.84 -4.11
CA ARG A 16 -13.48 -10.74 -2.70
C ARG A 16 -13.86 -9.40 -2.10
N TRP A 17 -13.60 -8.30 -2.82
CA TRP A 17 -13.99 -6.97 -2.39
C TRP A 17 -15.50 -6.84 -2.16
N LYS A 18 -16.32 -7.34 -3.08
CA LYS A 18 -17.79 -7.37 -2.93
C LYS A 18 -18.21 -8.15 -1.69
N THR A 19 -17.59 -9.30 -1.42
CA THR A 19 -17.87 -10.12 -0.24
C THR A 19 -17.47 -9.39 1.05
N TYR A 20 -16.33 -8.73 1.05
CA TYR A 20 -15.89 -7.90 2.16
C TYR A 20 -16.88 -6.75 2.43
N ARG A 21 -17.22 -5.99 1.39
CA ARG A 21 -18.19 -4.87 1.48
C ARG A 21 -19.55 -5.29 2.06
N LYS A 22 -20.07 -6.41 1.63
CA LYS A 22 -21.34 -6.95 2.18
C LYS A 22 -21.29 -7.21 3.68
N LYS A 23 -20.10 -7.58 4.21
CA LYS A 23 -19.93 -7.90 5.63
C LYS A 23 -19.75 -6.67 6.52
N LEU A 24 -19.54 -5.49 5.96
CA LEU A 24 -19.43 -4.24 6.71
C LEU A 24 -20.77 -3.73 7.25
N GLY A 25 -21.90 -4.27 6.75
CA GLY A 25 -23.24 -3.91 7.23
C GLY A 25 -23.73 -2.51 6.83
N GLY A 26 -22.97 -1.80 5.98
CA GLY A 26 -23.33 -0.44 5.52
C GLY A 26 -22.36 0.10 4.46
N THR A 27 -22.64 1.30 3.96
CA THR A 27 -21.74 2.04 3.10
C THR A 27 -20.87 2.95 3.97
N PRO A 28 -19.53 2.72 4.04
CA PRO A 28 -18.65 3.62 4.77
C PRO A 28 -18.69 5.03 4.18
N LEU A 29 -18.65 6.02 5.03
CA LEU A 29 -18.52 7.44 4.64
C LEU A 29 -17.13 7.71 4.07
N GLY A 30 -16.12 7.02 4.57
CA GLY A 30 -14.73 7.17 4.15
C GLY A 30 -13.91 5.90 4.32
N TRP A 31 -12.63 6.00 3.96
CA TRP A 31 -11.67 4.91 4.04
C TRP A 31 -10.36 5.34 4.67
N THR A 32 -9.85 4.51 5.53
CA THR A 32 -8.46 4.57 5.98
C THR A 32 -7.64 3.61 5.11
N VAL A 33 -6.54 4.10 4.54
CA VAL A 33 -5.55 3.32 3.80
C VAL A 33 -4.27 3.35 4.60
N MET A 34 -3.75 2.20 4.98
CA MET A 34 -2.49 2.03 5.69
C MET A 34 -1.51 1.35 4.75
N SER A 35 -0.23 1.69 4.79
CA SER A 35 0.73 1.03 3.89
C SER A 35 2.08 0.78 4.54
N ASP A 36 2.74 -0.29 4.06
CA ASP A 36 4.10 -0.66 4.41
C ASP A 36 4.83 -1.21 3.17
N TYR A 37 6.15 -1.12 3.16
CA TYR A 37 6.97 -1.41 2.01
C TYR A 37 8.21 -2.24 2.39
N CYS A 38 8.53 -3.23 1.58
CA CYS A 38 9.81 -3.93 1.60
C CYS A 38 10.41 -3.84 0.20
N LEU A 39 11.17 -2.79 -0.06
CA LEU A 39 11.76 -2.52 -1.36
C LEU A 39 13.28 -2.49 -1.24
N ASP A 40 13.97 -3.10 -2.21
CA ASP A 40 15.45 -3.18 -2.27
C ASP A 40 16.13 -3.90 -1.10
N ALA A 41 15.39 -4.63 -0.28
CA ALA A 41 15.97 -5.42 0.79
C ALA A 41 16.65 -6.68 0.22
N PRO A 42 17.92 -6.97 0.58
CA PRO A 42 18.61 -8.14 0.09
C PRO A 42 17.88 -9.43 0.47
N ASN A 43 17.82 -10.38 -0.47
CA ASN A 43 17.18 -11.68 -0.29
C ASN A 43 15.70 -11.60 0.14
N LYS A 44 14.99 -10.59 -0.32
CA LYS A 44 13.54 -10.44 -0.14
C LYS A 44 12.86 -10.07 -1.44
N ASN A 45 11.57 -10.39 -1.54
CA ASN A 45 10.77 -9.89 -2.64
C ASN A 45 10.48 -8.41 -2.44
N ASN A 46 10.55 -7.62 -3.51
CA ASN A 46 10.01 -6.27 -3.50
C ASN A 46 8.48 -6.35 -3.32
N CYS A 47 8.00 -5.76 -2.24
CA CYS A 47 6.62 -5.88 -1.81
C CYS A 47 6.08 -4.54 -1.31
N ILE A 48 4.87 -4.19 -1.74
CA ILE A 48 4.10 -3.06 -1.22
C ILE A 48 2.75 -3.59 -0.75
N THR A 49 2.38 -3.30 0.48
CA THR A 49 1.07 -3.66 1.03
C THR A 49 0.27 -2.41 1.36
N PHE A 50 -0.96 -2.37 0.85
CA PHE A 50 -1.96 -1.41 1.30
C PHE A 50 -3.06 -2.16 2.02
N THR A 51 -3.39 -1.72 3.22
CA THR A 51 -4.53 -2.23 3.99
C THR A 51 -5.61 -1.16 4.08
N ILE A 52 -6.82 -1.52 3.71
CA ILE A 52 -7.98 -0.63 3.62
C ILE A 52 -8.94 -0.96 4.75
N SER A 53 -9.38 0.05 5.48
CA SER A 53 -10.39 -0.06 6.54
C SER A 53 -11.48 1.00 6.34
N PRO A 54 -12.76 0.69 6.63
CA PRO A 54 -13.81 1.70 6.59
C PRO A 54 -13.65 2.70 7.73
N ILE A 55 -13.97 3.95 7.46
CA ILE A 55 -14.18 4.95 8.51
C ILE A 55 -15.62 4.80 9.00
N LEU A 56 -15.79 4.23 10.18
CA LEU A 56 -17.08 4.01 10.83
C LEU A 56 -17.30 4.97 12.01
N GLY A 57 -16.41 5.95 12.20
CA GLY A 57 -16.44 6.89 13.31
C GLY A 57 -15.05 7.50 13.55
N GLN A 58 -14.73 7.74 14.82
CA GLN A 58 -13.42 8.28 15.20
C GLN A 58 -12.28 7.30 14.94
N VAL A 59 -11.11 7.81 14.58
CA VAL A 59 -9.91 7.03 14.20
C VAL A 59 -9.19 6.46 15.44
N GLU A 60 -9.24 7.17 16.57
CA GLU A 60 -8.54 6.83 17.81
C GLU A 60 -8.92 5.46 18.40
N PRO A 61 -10.20 5.03 18.40
CA PRO A 61 -10.57 3.70 18.88
C PRO A 61 -9.89 2.58 18.06
N VAL A 62 -9.77 2.76 16.75
CA VAL A 62 -9.08 1.80 15.87
C VAL A 62 -7.60 1.74 16.20
N ALA A 63 -6.94 2.89 16.38
CA ALA A 63 -5.54 2.96 16.80
C ALA A 63 -5.29 2.20 18.11
N LYS A 64 -6.14 2.40 19.13
CA LYS A 64 -6.05 1.69 20.42
C LYS A 64 -6.22 0.18 20.28
N ILE A 65 -7.13 -0.28 19.41
CA ILE A 65 -7.31 -1.72 19.14
C ILE A 65 -6.05 -2.30 18.50
N LEU A 66 -5.50 -1.62 17.50
CA LEU A 66 -4.28 -2.05 16.81
C LEU A 66 -3.09 -2.08 17.79
N ASP A 67 -2.92 -1.05 18.60
CA ASP A 67 -1.85 -0.97 19.60
C ASP A 67 -1.91 -2.11 20.60
N LYS A 68 -3.11 -2.48 21.06
CA LYS A 68 -3.33 -3.60 22.00
C LYS A 68 -3.14 -4.96 21.35
N LYS A 69 -3.47 -5.15 20.07
CA LYS A 69 -3.54 -6.45 19.40
C LYS A 69 -2.32 -6.78 18.55
N LEU A 70 -1.61 -5.78 18.09
CA LEU A 70 -0.45 -5.94 17.23
C LEU A 70 0.83 -5.51 17.94
N PRO A 71 1.92 -6.28 17.84
CA PRO A 71 3.19 -5.88 18.42
C PRO A 71 3.74 -4.65 17.71
N ALA A 72 4.41 -3.78 18.47
CA ALA A 72 5.05 -2.57 17.93
C ALA A 72 6.13 -2.90 16.90
N GLU A 73 6.92 -3.96 17.14
CA GLU A 73 8.01 -4.36 16.26
C GLU A 73 8.07 -5.87 16.07
N ILE A 74 7.33 -6.36 15.08
CA ILE A 74 7.36 -7.79 14.73
C ILE A 74 8.75 -8.25 14.26
N LYS A 75 9.55 -7.35 13.70
CA LYS A 75 10.91 -7.63 13.20
C LYS A 75 11.82 -8.16 14.31
N LYS A 76 11.66 -7.70 15.55
CA LYS A 76 12.45 -8.11 16.72
C LYS A 76 11.98 -9.39 17.41
N MET A 77 10.80 -9.89 17.06
CA MET A 77 10.23 -11.06 17.71
C MET A 77 10.77 -12.37 17.11
N LYS A 78 10.96 -13.39 17.94
CA LYS A 78 11.24 -14.76 17.49
C LYS A 78 9.96 -15.49 17.12
N GLN A 79 8.92 -15.35 17.92
CA GLN A 79 7.61 -15.96 17.73
C GLN A 79 6.50 -14.91 17.76
N VAL A 80 5.40 -15.18 17.09
CA VAL A 80 4.24 -14.28 17.06
C VAL A 80 3.24 -14.68 18.14
N PRO A 81 2.76 -13.72 18.95
CA PRO A 81 1.73 -14.01 19.94
C PRO A 81 0.46 -14.58 19.27
N GLN A 82 -0.12 -15.61 19.86
CA GLN A 82 -1.35 -16.22 19.34
C GLN A 82 -2.49 -15.21 19.20
N GLN A 83 -2.54 -14.23 20.11
CA GLN A 83 -3.50 -13.12 20.04
C GLN A 83 -3.39 -12.32 18.73
N THR A 84 -2.17 -12.07 18.24
CA THR A 84 -1.93 -11.37 16.97
C THR A 84 -2.41 -12.21 15.78
N ILE A 85 -2.09 -13.50 15.77
CA ILE A 85 -2.54 -14.45 14.74
C ILE A 85 -4.08 -14.48 14.67
N ASP A 86 -4.70 -14.64 15.83
CA ASP A 86 -6.16 -14.68 15.97
C ASP A 86 -6.82 -13.37 15.52
N PHE A 87 -6.22 -12.22 15.87
CA PHE A 87 -6.72 -10.93 15.44
C PHE A 87 -6.69 -10.80 13.92
N ILE A 88 -5.55 -11.08 13.26
CA ILE A 88 -5.43 -10.99 11.81
C ILE A 88 -6.39 -11.94 11.10
N LYS A 89 -6.58 -13.15 11.66
CA LYS A 89 -7.48 -14.16 11.11
C LYS A 89 -8.96 -13.77 11.23
N LYS A 90 -9.36 -13.22 12.38
CA LYS A 90 -10.78 -13.03 12.75
C LYS A 90 -11.31 -11.63 12.45
N GLN A 91 -10.43 -10.59 12.41
CA GLN A 91 -10.86 -9.21 12.15
C GLN A 91 -11.62 -9.12 10.81
N LYS A 92 -12.63 -8.23 10.72
CA LYS A 92 -13.51 -8.12 9.55
C LYS A 92 -13.37 -6.78 8.83
N GLU A 93 -12.69 -5.83 9.45
CA GLU A 93 -12.64 -4.42 9.04
C GLU A 93 -11.50 -4.12 8.06
N PHE A 94 -10.44 -4.96 8.02
CA PHE A 94 -9.27 -4.72 7.19
C PHE A 94 -9.26 -5.60 5.95
N PHE A 95 -9.00 -4.97 4.80
CA PHE A 95 -8.79 -5.65 3.53
C PHE A 95 -7.43 -5.25 2.97
N SER A 96 -6.54 -6.21 2.74
CA SER A 96 -5.17 -5.96 2.27
C SER A 96 -5.00 -6.26 0.79
N LEU A 97 -4.29 -5.35 0.12
CA LEU A 97 -3.80 -5.47 -1.25
C LEU A 97 -2.28 -5.58 -1.19
N VAL A 98 -1.74 -6.67 -1.68
CA VAL A 98 -0.30 -6.93 -1.70
C VAL A 98 0.19 -6.91 -3.14
N PHE A 99 1.17 -6.08 -3.43
CA PHE A 99 1.79 -5.96 -4.75
C PHE A 99 3.23 -6.45 -4.66
N LEU A 100 3.56 -7.46 -5.46
CA LEU A 100 4.89 -8.05 -5.57
C LEU A 100 5.51 -7.68 -6.91
N PHE A 101 6.78 -7.33 -6.91
CA PHE A 101 7.53 -6.88 -8.08
C PHE A 101 8.73 -7.82 -8.31
N PRO A 102 8.67 -8.74 -9.29
CA PRO A 102 9.81 -9.59 -9.64
C PRO A 102 11.00 -8.76 -10.10
N ASP A 103 10.74 -7.83 -10.99
CA ASP A 103 11.71 -6.89 -11.52
C ASP A 103 11.09 -5.48 -11.58
N LYS A 104 11.31 -4.73 -10.49
CA LYS A 104 10.78 -3.36 -10.42
C LYS A 104 11.59 -2.38 -11.29
N ASP A 105 12.83 -2.73 -11.65
CA ASP A 105 13.70 -1.84 -12.42
C ASP A 105 13.20 -1.67 -13.85
N GLU A 106 12.52 -2.66 -14.40
CA GLU A 106 11.85 -2.59 -15.70
C GLU A 106 10.54 -1.76 -15.68
N LEU A 107 9.96 -1.53 -14.49
CA LEU A 107 8.72 -0.76 -14.34
C LEU A 107 8.95 0.76 -14.28
N PHE A 108 10.21 1.20 -14.28
CA PHE A 108 10.52 2.60 -14.07
C PHE A 108 11.42 3.17 -15.16
N ASN A 109 10.96 4.25 -15.77
CA ASN A 109 11.74 5.04 -16.70
C ASN A 109 11.97 6.44 -16.14
N LEU A 110 13.23 6.76 -15.80
CA LEU A 110 13.61 8.04 -15.22
C LEU A 110 13.26 9.23 -16.11
N GLN A 111 13.42 9.10 -17.42
CA GLN A 111 13.12 10.20 -18.35
C GLN A 111 11.63 10.50 -18.40
N TYR A 112 10.78 9.48 -18.48
CA TYR A 112 9.33 9.67 -18.37
C TYR A 112 8.93 10.29 -17.03
N PHE A 113 9.49 9.79 -15.93
CA PHE A 113 9.22 10.34 -14.61
C PHE A 113 9.55 11.84 -14.52
N LYS A 114 10.70 12.26 -15.04
CA LYS A 114 11.08 13.69 -15.11
C LYS A 114 10.12 14.51 -15.96
N THR A 115 9.77 14.01 -17.13
CA THR A 115 8.84 14.69 -18.05
C THR A 115 7.48 14.86 -17.39
N ASP A 116 6.97 13.80 -16.73
CA ASP A 116 5.70 13.86 -15.99
C ASP A 116 5.77 14.89 -14.86
N MET A 117 6.86 14.91 -14.07
CA MET A 117 7.04 15.88 -13.00
C MET A 117 7.01 17.32 -13.48
N LEU A 118 7.66 17.60 -14.61
CA LEU A 118 7.66 18.93 -15.23
C LEU A 118 6.26 19.30 -15.72
N ALA A 119 5.59 18.40 -16.45
CA ALA A 119 4.23 18.61 -16.93
C ALA A 119 3.25 18.88 -15.77
N LEU A 120 3.35 18.11 -14.68
CA LEU A 120 2.54 18.29 -13.48
C LEU A 120 2.83 19.64 -12.79
N SER A 121 4.09 20.09 -12.78
CA SER A 121 4.47 21.38 -12.20
C SER A 121 3.90 22.59 -12.97
N GLU A 122 3.41 22.36 -14.17
CA GLU A 122 2.79 23.40 -15.01
C GLU A 122 1.27 23.26 -15.11
N SER A 123 0.70 22.19 -14.60
CA SER A 123 -0.74 21.92 -14.65
C SER A 123 -1.54 22.90 -13.78
N PRO A 124 -2.53 23.62 -14.33
CA PRO A 124 -3.39 24.51 -13.56
C PRO A 124 -4.32 23.78 -12.57
N MET A 125 -4.47 22.46 -12.73
CA MET A 125 -5.28 21.62 -11.85
C MET A 125 -4.59 21.32 -10.51
N ILE A 126 -3.30 21.60 -10.39
CA ILE A 126 -2.51 21.36 -9.18
C ILE A 126 -2.32 22.69 -8.43
N PRO A 127 -2.51 22.70 -7.10
CA PRO A 127 -2.29 23.90 -6.29
C PRO A 127 -0.92 24.52 -6.52
N GLU A 128 -0.83 25.83 -6.51
CA GLU A 128 0.40 26.57 -6.85
C GLU A 128 1.59 26.15 -6.00
N GLU A 129 1.38 25.93 -4.70
CA GLU A 129 2.43 25.50 -3.77
C GLU A 129 2.99 24.13 -4.16
N SER A 130 2.12 23.17 -4.46
CA SER A 130 2.51 21.84 -4.93
C SER A 130 3.25 21.91 -6.26
N ARG A 131 2.82 22.78 -7.20
CA ARG A 131 3.54 23.00 -8.46
C ARG A 131 4.96 23.52 -8.23
N LYS A 132 5.13 24.48 -7.32
CA LYS A 132 6.47 25.01 -6.96
C LYS A 132 7.36 23.88 -6.41
N ARG A 133 6.85 23.06 -5.50
CA ARG A 133 7.59 21.92 -4.92
C ARG A 133 7.97 20.89 -5.98
N LEU A 134 7.04 20.49 -6.85
CA LEU A 134 7.30 19.56 -7.96
C LEU A 134 8.37 20.10 -8.92
N LYS A 135 8.31 21.40 -9.27
CA LYS A 135 9.30 22.04 -10.13
C LYS A 135 10.70 22.09 -9.52
N VAL A 136 10.79 22.40 -8.23
CA VAL A 136 12.06 22.39 -7.49
C VAL A 136 12.63 20.97 -7.45
N PHE A 137 11.79 19.97 -7.17
CA PHE A 137 12.18 18.58 -7.13
C PHE A 137 12.66 18.10 -8.52
N ALA A 138 11.89 18.31 -9.58
CA ALA A 138 12.28 17.93 -10.94
C ALA A 138 13.64 18.51 -11.35
N ARG A 139 13.90 19.78 -11.04
CA ARG A 139 15.20 20.40 -11.28
C ARG A 139 16.34 19.82 -10.44
N SER A 140 16.03 19.37 -9.21
CA SER A 140 17.03 18.75 -8.33
C SER A 140 17.50 17.40 -8.86
N LEU A 141 16.66 16.69 -9.62
CA LEU A 141 17.01 15.42 -10.26
C LEU A 141 18.15 15.55 -11.28
N GLU A 142 18.29 16.75 -11.87
CA GLU A 142 19.37 17.05 -12.82
C GLU A 142 20.71 17.33 -12.13
N ARG A 143 20.65 17.90 -10.93
CA ARG A 143 21.85 18.43 -10.24
C ARG A 143 22.47 17.49 -9.22
N LYS A 144 21.72 16.62 -8.57
CA LYS A 144 22.13 15.91 -7.35
C LYS A 144 22.16 14.39 -7.45
N GLY A 145 21.84 13.80 -8.58
CA GLY A 145 21.91 12.34 -8.70
C GLY A 145 21.13 11.62 -7.60
N ILE A 146 19.86 11.98 -7.37
CA ILE A 146 19.01 11.21 -6.47
C ILE A 146 19.02 9.77 -6.94
N HIS A 147 19.23 8.83 -6.03
CA HIS A 147 19.31 7.43 -6.37
C HIS A 147 18.07 6.98 -7.15
N LYS A 148 18.31 6.46 -8.38
CA LYS A 148 17.23 5.93 -9.25
C LYS A 148 16.24 5.05 -8.47
N LYS A 149 16.73 4.22 -7.56
CA LYS A 149 15.92 3.34 -6.71
C LYS A 149 14.90 4.09 -5.84
N VAL A 150 15.29 5.22 -5.26
CA VAL A 150 14.39 6.04 -4.44
C VAL A 150 13.27 6.63 -5.29
N LEU A 151 13.60 7.18 -6.46
CA LEU A 151 12.61 7.72 -7.40
C LEU A 151 11.63 6.66 -7.88
N GLN A 152 12.14 5.49 -8.16
CA GLN A 152 11.34 4.34 -8.54
C GLN A 152 10.35 3.94 -7.42
N ASN A 153 10.83 3.87 -6.19
CA ASN A 153 10.00 3.55 -5.04
C ASN A 153 8.93 4.61 -4.81
N LEU A 154 9.28 5.90 -4.90
CA LEU A 154 8.35 7.03 -4.85
C LEU A 154 7.25 6.90 -5.90
N SER A 155 7.64 6.65 -7.15
CA SER A 155 6.71 6.49 -8.28
C SER A 155 5.75 5.30 -8.08
N LEU A 156 6.28 4.15 -7.68
CA LEU A 156 5.48 2.94 -7.47
C LEU A 156 4.45 3.12 -6.35
N VAL A 157 4.89 3.60 -5.19
CA VAL A 157 4.02 3.77 -4.02
C VAL A 157 2.92 4.79 -4.30
N SER A 158 3.29 5.97 -4.82
CA SER A 158 2.31 7.04 -5.09
C SER A 158 1.31 6.69 -6.18
N SER A 159 1.76 6.03 -7.27
CA SER A 159 0.87 5.63 -8.34
C SER A 159 -0.09 4.52 -7.91
N LEU A 160 0.36 3.51 -7.17
CA LEU A 160 -0.51 2.48 -6.63
C LEU A 160 -1.54 3.05 -5.65
N TYR A 161 -1.13 3.99 -4.80
CA TYR A 161 -2.08 4.69 -3.93
C TYR A 161 -3.15 5.41 -4.73
N GLY A 162 -2.79 6.15 -5.78
CA GLY A 162 -3.75 6.78 -6.69
C GLY A 162 -4.73 5.79 -7.32
N ARG A 163 -4.27 4.60 -7.73
CA ARG A 163 -5.14 3.52 -8.25
C ARG A 163 -6.09 2.96 -7.20
N ILE A 164 -5.68 2.92 -5.95
CA ILE A 164 -6.56 2.54 -4.83
C ILE A 164 -7.63 3.60 -4.60
N VAL A 165 -7.27 4.88 -4.56
CA VAL A 165 -8.21 6.00 -4.45
C VAL A 165 -9.21 5.98 -5.61
N GLU A 166 -8.74 5.78 -6.84
CA GLU A 166 -9.61 5.61 -8.02
C GLU A 166 -10.64 4.50 -7.80
N PHE A 167 -10.21 3.34 -7.32
CA PHE A 167 -11.08 2.20 -7.08
C PHE A 167 -12.11 2.44 -5.96
N LEU A 168 -11.68 3.04 -4.87
CA LEU A 168 -12.54 3.31 -3.70
C LEU A 168 -13.64 4.32 -4.01
N THR A 169 -13.39 5.23 -4.94
CA THR A 169 -14.27 6.37 -5.23
C THR A 169 -15.15 6.19 -6.47
N ILE A 170 -14.93 5.15 -7.29
CA ILE A 170 -15.62 5.07 -8.60
C ILE A 170 -17.10 4.73 -8.53
N LYS A 171 -17.50 3.87 -7.59
CA LYS A 171 -18.87 3.34 -7.52
C LYS A 171 -19.72 3.95 -6.43
N HIS A 172 -19.10 4.51 -5.42
CA HIS A 172 -19.78 5.05 -4.26
C HIS A 172 -19.14 6.37 -3.89
N TYR A 173 -19.98 7.30 -3.51
CA TYR A 173 -19.49 8.52 -2.91
C TYR A 173 -18.69 8.18 -1.65
N THR A 174 -17.55 8.79 -1.53
CA THR A 174 -16.61 8.65 -0.42
C THR A 174 -16.29 10.05 0.06
N GLU A 175 -16.59 10.35 1.32
CA GLU A 175 -16.39 11.70 1.88
C GLU A 175 -14.92 11.97 2.16
N ALA A 176 -14.22 10.99 2.73
CA ALA A 176 -12.82 11.14 3.09
C ALA A 176 -11.99 9.87 2.82
N ILE A 177 -10.73 10.07 2.49
CA ILE A 177 -9.72 9.01 2.42
C ILE A 177 -8.53 9.47 3.24
N HIS A 178 -8.19 8.72 4.29
CA HIS A 178 -7.02 8.94 5.11
C HIS A 178 -5.95 7.93 4.73
N TRP A 179 -4.74 8.40 4.41
CA TRP A 179 -3.59 7.53 4.15
C TRP A 179 -2.56 7.64 5.28
N PHE A 180 -2.21 6.51 5.86
CA PHE A 180 -1.17 6.36 6.88
C PHE A 180 -0.04 5.48 6.31
N PRO A 181 0.94 6.08 5.63
CA PRO A 181 2.12 5.38 5.11
C PRO A 181 3.11 5.07 6.23
N ASP A 182 3.91 3.99 6.06
CA ASP A 182 5.05 3.74 6.95
C ASP A 182 6.10 4.84 6.83
N ARG A 183 6.81 5.09 7.94
CA ARG A 183 7.83 6.15 8.09
C ARG A 183 9.20 5.76 7.56
N ASP A 184 9.27 5.14 6.42
CA ASP A 184 10.56 4.81 5.84
C ASP A 184 11.22 6.02 5.13
N SER A 185 12.42 5.80 4.57
CA SER A 185 13.19 6.83 3.86
C SER A 185 12.41 7.45 2.68
N ILE A 186 11.49 6.69 2.06
CA ILE A 186 10.66 7.16 0.93
C ILE A 186 9.81 8.36 1.35
N MET A 187 9.27 8.34 2.57
CA MET A 187 8.42 9.43 3.08
C MET A 187 9.19 10.73 3.35
N ARG A 188 10.49 10.61 3.63
CA ARG A 188 11.37 11.77 3.95
C ARG A 188 12.10 12.33 2.74
N GLU A 189 12.19 11.56 1.65
CA GLU A 189 12.89 11.96 0.44
C GLU A 189 12.28 13.23 -0.17
N GLY A 190 13.14 14.12 -0.68
CA GLY A 190 12.71 15.37 -1.28
C GLY A 190 11.82 16.22 -0.36
N LYS A 191 12.00 16.14 0.96
CA LYS A 191 11.18 16.83 1.96
C LYS A 191 9.69 16.43 1.89
N GLY A 192 9.44 15.16 1.72
CA GLY A 192 8.08 14.61 1.64
C GLY A 192 7.41 14.77 0.28
N ILE A 193 8.18 14.82 -0.79
CA ILE A 193 7.66 14.95 -2.17
C ILE A 193 6.64 13.85 -2.53
N ILE A 194 6.69 12.71 -1.85
CA ILE A 194 5.72 11.62 -2.05
C ILE A 194 4.28 12.08 -1.79
N MET A 195 4.09 13.03 -0.87
CA MET A 195 2.77 13.60 -0.59
C MET A 195 2.21 14.34 -1.80
N GLU A 196 3.06 15.13 -2.48
CA GLU A 196 2.68 15.84 -3.69
C GLU A 196 2.36 14.86 -4.84
N LEU A 197 3.19 13.83 -5.00
CA LEU A 197 2.97 12.79 -6.01
C LEU A 197 1.67 12.04 -5.76
N ALA A 198 1.42 11.64 -4.51
CA ALA A 198 0.18 10.98 -4.13
C ALA A 198 -1.04 11.87 -4.39
N ASN A 199 -0.99 13.15 -4.02
CA ASN A 199 -2.05 14.10 -4.29
C ASN A 199 -2.32 14.27 -5.79
N VAL A 200 -1.27 14.33 -6.61
CA VAL A 200 -1.40 14.40 -8.07
C VAL A 200 -2.09 13.13 -8.61
N HIS A 201 -1.62 11.95 -8.20
CA HIS A 201 -2.25 10.70 -8.65
C HIS A 201 -3.69 10.59 -8.18
N CYS A 202 -4.02 11.06 -6.97
CA CYS A 202 -5.39 11.12 -6.48
C CYS A 202 -6.24 12.09 -7.31
N THR A 203 -5.75 13.30 -7.55
CA THR A 203 -6.45 14.31 -8.35
C THR A 203 -6.76 13.77 -9.75
N ASN A 204 -5.78 13.15 -10.41
CA ASN A 204 -5.98 12.53 -11.71
C ASN A 204 -6.99 11.37 -11.66
N ALA A 205 -6.93 10.55 -10.60
CA ALA A 205 -7.82 9.40 -10.42
C ALA A 205 -9.29 9.79 -10.24
N ILE A 206 -9.56 10.97 -9.68
CA ILE A 206 -10.90 11.48 -9.40
C ILE A 206 -11.35 12.58 -10.37
N ALA A 207 -10.50 13.00 -11.30
CA ALA A 207 -10.79 14.05 -12.26
C ALA A 207 -12.09 13.81 -13.03
N GLY A 208 -12.89 14.87 -13.22
CA GLY A 208 -14.17 14.81 -13.92
C GLY A 208 -15.32 14.20 -13.11
N ARG A 209 -15.16 13.92 -11.82
CA ARG A 209 -16.25 13.49 -10.93
C ARG A 209 -17.04 14.68 -10.38
N ALA A 210 -18.32 14.45 -10.11
CA ALA A 210 -19.21 15.50 -9.58
C ALA A 210 -18.86 15.89 -8.14
N ARG A 211 -18.22 14.98 -7.38
CA ARG A 211 -17.80 15.22 -5.99
C ARG A 211 -16.45 14.58 -5.74
N TYR A 212 -15.61 15.26 -4.99
CA TYR A 212 -14.27 14.83 -4.62
C TYR A 212 -14.23 14.46 -3.14
N PRO A 213 -13.58 13.33 -2.77
CA PRO A 213 -13.32 13.05 -1.37
C PRO A 213 -12.26 14.02 -0.83
N GLU A 214 -12.32 14.30 0.44
CA GLU A 214 -11.19 14.87 1.16
C GLU A 214 -10.10 13.81 1.29
N VAL A 215 -8.88 14.14 0.85
CA VAL A 215 -7.73 13.22 0.94
C VAL A 215 -6.77 13.77 1.98
N HIS A 216 -6.62 13.03 3.08
CA HIS A 216 -5.69 13.34 4.15
C HIS A 216 -4.56 12.34 4.16
N ILE A 217 -3.32 12.82 4.20
CA ILE A 217 -2.14 11.96 4.31
C ILE A 217 -1.54 12.17 5.70
N GLY A 218 -1.58 11.12 6.52
CA GLY A 218 -1.02 11.14 7.86
C GLY A 218 0.51 11.22 7.79
N GLY A 219 1.09 12.11 8.60
CA GLY A 219 2.52 12.33 8.67
C GLY A 219 3.01 12.46 10.11
N GLU A 220 4.31 12.64 10.24
CA GLU A 220 4.97 12.97 11.51
C GLU A 220 4.56 14.38 11.95
N ASN A 221 4.26 14.54 13.24
CA ASN A 221 4.12 15.87 13.81
C ASN A 221 5.48 16.55 13.77
N LEU A 222 5.64 17.55 12.91
CA LEU A 222 6.92 18.24 12.70
C LEU A 222 7.48 18.91 13.95
N ALA A 223 6.62 19.27 14.93
CA ALA A 223 7.03 19.92 16.17
C ALA A 223 7.53 18.93 17.23
N THR A 224 6.93 17.73 17.31
CA THR A 224 7.25 16.75 18.37
C THR A 224 7.99 15.52 17.82
N GLY A 225 8.03 15.32 16.51
CA GLY A 225 8.51 14.09 15.89
C GLY A 225 7.62 12.87 16.19
N GLU A 226 6.49 13.08 16.86
CA GLU A 226 5.57 12.01 17.20
C GLU A 226 4.70 11.61 15.98
N PHE A 227 4.52 10.33 15.81
CA PHE A 227 3.64 9.76 14.83
C PHE A 227 2.44 9.12 15.52
N VAL A 228 1.41 9.91 15.74
CA VAL A 228 0.18 9.50 16.43
C VAL A 228 -0.47 8.26 15.81
N PHE A 229 -0.18 7.99 14.54
CA PHE A 229 -0.79 6.92 13.75
C PHE A 229 0.10 5.68 13.59
N ASP A 230 1.19 5.55 14.36
CA ASP A 230 2.09 4.38 14.34
C ASP A 230 1.36 3.02 14.40
N PRO A 231 0.32 2.84 15.24
CA PRO A 231 -0.42 1.58 15.28
C PRO A 231 -1.01 1.15 13.93
N PHE A 232 -1.34 2.11 13.05
CA PHE A 232 -1.95 1.82 11.74
C PHE A 232 -0.97 1.17 10.76
N THR A 233 0.33 1.44 10.88
CA THR A 233 1.33 0.83 9.98
C THR A 233 1.68 -0.59 10.36
N ARG A 234 1.38 -1.03 11.59
CA ARG A 234 1.73 -2.38 12.08
C ARG A 234 1.00 -3.50 11.36
N TYR A 235 -0.25 -3.29 10.97
CA TYR A 235 -1.01 -4.34 10.25
C TYR A 235 -0.42 -4.60 8.86
N PRO A 236 -0.23 -3.61 7.97
CA PRO A 236 0.45 -3.83 6.70
C PRO A 236 1.92 -4.29 6.88
N ASP A 237 2.69 -3.85 7.90
CA ASP A 237 4.07 -4.34 8.17
C ASP A 237 4.10 -5.87 8.38
N ILE A 238 3.14 -6.41 9.13
CA ILE A 238 3.01 -7.85 9.31
C ILE A 238 2.77 -8.57 7.98
N ILE A 239 1.87 -8.08 7.16
CA ILE A 239 1.54 -8.69 5.87
C ILE A 239 2.71 -8.56 4.91
N THR A 240 3.31 -7.37 4.80
CA THR A 240 4.52 -7.13 3.98
C THR A 240 5.67 -8.04 4.40
N GLY A 241 5.90 -8.16 5.72
CA GLY A 241 6.95 -9.02 6.27
C GLY A 241 6.83 -10.48 5.83
N VAL A 242 5.60 -11.01 5.78
CA VAL A 242 5.35 -12.37 5.31
C VAL A 242 5.57 -12.47 3.79
N PHE A 243 4.92 -11.63 2.99
CA PHE A 243 4.99 -11.73 1.52
C PHE A 243 6.38 -11.41 0.96
N SER A 244 7.12 -10.48 1.56
CA SER A 244 8.50 -10.20 1.17
C SER A 244 9.45 -11.36 1.46
N SER A 245 9.12 -12.23 2.42
CA SER A 245 9.94 -13.37 2.82
C SER A 245 9.53 -14.69 2.17
N LEU A 246 8.48 -14.72 1.35
CA LEU A 246 8.07 -15.92 0.61
C LEU A 246 9.07 -16.25 -0.50
N PRO A 247 9.44 -17.51 -0.72
CA PRO A 247 10.34 -17.92 -1.80
C PRO A 247 9.61 -17.93 -3.16
N ILE A 248 9.14 -16.76 -3.61
CA ILE A 248 8.40 -16.61 -4.87
C ILE A 248 9.35 -16.29 -6.02
N PHE A 249 10.21 -15.28 -5.86
CA PHE A 249 11.15 -14.83 -6.90
C PHE A 249 12.60 -15.00 -6.49
N ASN A 250 12.87 -14.93 -5.19
CA ASN A 250 14.19 -15.03 -4.61
C ASN A 250 14.28 -16.24 -3.68
N ASN A 251 15.48 -16.73 -3.43
CA ASN A 251 15.74 -17.75 -2.42
C ASN A 251 15.65 -17.15 -1.02
N CYS A 252 14.45 -16.70 -0.67
CA CYS A 252 14.16 -16.12 0.64
C CYS A 252 14.04 -17.24 1.67
N GLU A 253 14.61 -17.01 2.85
CA GLU A 253 14.35 -17.86 4.01
C GLU A 253 13.08 -17.38 4.72
N LEU A 254 12.08 -18.25 4.76
CA LEU A 254 10.84 -17.98 5.47
C LEU A 254 11.02 -18.29 6.96
N LYS A 255 11.34 -17.28 7.75
CA LYS A 255 11.55 -17.39 9.21
C LYS A 255 10.32 -17.99 9.90
N GLU A 256 10.53 -18.68 11.01
CA GLU A 256 9.47 -19.38 11.77
C GLU A 256 8.27 -18.47 12.09
N LYS A 257 8.50 -17.25 12.54
CA LYS A 257 7.44 -16.27 12.80
C LYS A 257 6.57 -15.96 11.58
N HIS A 258 7.18 -15.89 10.39
CA HIS A 258 6.45 -15.67 9.14
C HIS A 258 5.69 -16.91 8.70
N GLN A 259 6.21 -18.12 9.00
CA GLN A 259 5.47 -19.38 8.79
C GLN A 259 4.25 -19.45 9.70
N GLN A 260 4.38 -19.09 10.99
CA GLN A 260 3.26 -19.04 11.93
C GLN A 260 2.15 -18.10 11.45
N LEU A 261 2.49 -16.88 11.00
CA LEU A 261 1.54 -15.92 10.43
C LEU A 261 0.91 -16.43 9.14
N LEU A 262 1.73 -16.97 8.25
CA LEU A 262 1.25 -17.49 6.97
C LEU A 262 0.21 -18.59 7.19
N LYS A 263 0.56 -19.63 7.99
CA LYS A 263 -0.34 -20.75 8.28
C LYS A 263 -1.55 -20.33 9.12
N GLY A 264 -1.32 -19.54 10.17
CA GLY A 264 -2.34 -19.24 11.17
C GLY A 264 -3.34 -18.17 10.76
N ALA A 265 -2.92 -17.19 9.93
CA ALA A 265 -3.72 -15.99 9.69
C ALA A 265 -3.88 -15.58 8.21
N ILE A 266 -2.92 -15.91 7.33
CA ILE A 266 -2.89 -15.39 5.96
C ILE A 266 -3.46 -16.40 4.95
N LEU A 267 -3.01 -17.66 4.99
CA LEU A 267 -3.56 -18.71 4.14
C LEU A 267 -5.06 -18.83 4.38
N ASN A 268 -5.83 -18.82 3.30
CA ASN A 268 -7.29 -18.84 3.32
C ASN A 268 -7.98 -17.57 3.87
N ASN A 269 -7.24 -16.48 4.09
CA ASN A 269 -7.86 -15.20 4.46
C ASN A 269 -8.51 -14.52 3.24
N PRO A 270 -9.84 -14.44 3.15
CA PRO A 270 -10.53 -13.88 1.99
C PRO A 270 -10.36 -12.35 1.86
N ARG A 271 -9.79 -11.71 2.87
CA ARG A 271 -9.56 -10.26 2.92
C ARG A 271 -8.14 -9.85 2.53
N ILE A 272 -7.37 -10.76 1.96
CA ILE A 272 -6.06 -10.47 1.41
C ILE A 272 -6.10 -10.83 -0.08
N ALA A 273 -5.89 -9.87 -0.95
CA ALA A 273 -5.67 -10.05 -2.38
C ALA A 273 -4.21 -9.73 -2.70
N TRP A 274 -3.58 -10.52 -3.55
CA TRP A 274 -2.21 -10.29 -3.94
C TRP A 274 -2.01 -10.31 -5.44
N PHE A 275 -1.07 -9.50 -5.90
CA PHE A 275 -0.80 -9.22 -7.30
C PHE A 275 0.68 -9.40 -7.57
N ILE A 276 1.01 -9.91 -8.75
CA ILE A 276 2.37 -9.86 -9.29
C ILE A 276 2.37 -8.85 -10.43
N MET A 277 3.25 -7.88 -10.32
CA MET A 277 3.39 -6.76 -11.25
C MET A 277 4.57 -7.03 -12.17
N TYR A 278 4.30 -7.47 -13.40
CA TYR A 278 5.30 -7.58 -14.46
C TYR A 278 5.22 -6.34 -15.36
N PRO A 279 6.29 -5.98 -16.10
CA PRO A 279 6.29 -4.84 -17.02
C PRO A 279 5.20 -4.92 -18.09
N ASP A 280 4.96 -6.12 -18.61
CA ASP A 280 4.02 -6.39 -19.70
C ASP A 280 2.62 -6.80 -19.22
N LYS A 281 2.47 -7.25 -17.98
CA LYS A 281 1.22 -7.79 -17.45
C LYS A 281 1.15 -7.74 -15.93
N ILE A 282 -0.08 -7.70 -15.45
CA ILE A 282 -0.38 -7.82 -14.03
C ILE A 282 -1.28 -9.03 -13.81
N ARG A 283 -0.95 -9.81 -12.81
CA ARG A 283 -1.74 -10.98 -12.41
C ARG A 283 -2.23 -10.83 -10.98
N CYS A 284 -3.52 -11.03 -10.78
CA CYS A 284 -4.13 -11.14 -9.46
C CYS A 284 -4.29 -12.62 -9.12
N PHE A 285 -3.86 -13.00 -7.93
CA PHE A 285 -3.90 -14.38 -7.47
C PHE A 285 -4.84 -14.53 -6.27
N ASP A 286 -5.39 -15.72 -6.12
CA ASP A 286 -6.15 -16.12 -4.96
C ASP A 286 -5.27 -16.81 -3.90
N MET A 287 -5.87 -17.11 -2.75
CA MET A 287 -5.15 -17.76 -1.65
C MET A 287 -4.86 -19.24 -1.92
N VAL A 288 -5.55 -19.86 -2.88
CA VAL A 288 -5.26 -21.23 -3.30
C VAL A 288 -3.91 -21.28 -3.98
N ALA A 289 -3.62 -20.30 -4.87
CA ALA A 289 -2.30 -20.18 -5.49
C ALA A 289 -1.20 -19.97 -4.46
N LEU A 290 -1.43 -19.15 -3.43
CA LEU A 290 -0.47 -18.95 -2.33
C LEU A 290 -0.23 -20.24 -1.56
N LYS A 291 -1.27 -21.00 -1.26
CA LYS A 291 -1.18 -22.30 -0.58
C LYS A 291 -0.35 -23.29 -1.39
N LEU A 292 -0.62 -23.41 -2.69
CA LEU A 292 0.13 -24.30 -3.59
C LEU A 292 1.62 -23.90 -3.67
N LEU A 293 1.93 -22.62 -3.72
CA LEU A 293 3.32 -22.14 -3.68
C LEU A 293 4.01 -22.52 -2.38
N TYR A 294 3.32 -22.37 -1.26
CA TYR A 294 3.86 -22.72 0.05
C TYR A 294 4.07 -24.24 0.20
N GLU A 295 3.14 -25.06 -0.25
CA GLU A 295 3.26 -26.54 -0.25
C GLU A 295 4.43 -26.99 -1.11
N LYS A 296 4.64 -26.40 -2.29
CA LYS A 296 5.82 -26.65 -3.12
C LYS A 296 7.13 -26.25 -2.46
N TYR A 297 7.14 -25.21 -1.65
CA TYR A 297 8.30 -24.79 -0.87
C TYR A 297 8.62 -25.82 0.22
N LEU A 298 7.62 -26.25 0.99
CA LEU A 298 7.80 -27.27 2.02
C LEU A 298 8.30 -28.61 1.46
N ALA A 299 7.89 -28.99 0.26
CA ALA A 299 8.34 -30.21 -0.38
C ALA A 299 9.81 -30.17 -0.84
N LYS A 300 10.45 -28.99 -0.82
CA LYS A 300 11.88 -28.82 -1.17
C LYS A 300 12.80 -28.69 0.06
N LEU A 301 12.23 -28.59 1.25
CA LEU A 301 12.94 -28.59 2.54
C LEU A 301 13.06 -30.03 3.08
#